data_26861fd0ddad3a55f7177d08d0da8bda
#
_entry.id   26861fd0ddad3a55f7177d08d0da8bda
#
_cell.length_a   1.000
_cell.length_b   1.000
_cell.length_c   1.000
_cell.angle_alpha   90.00
_cell.angle_beta   90.00
_cell.angle_gamma   90.00
#
_symmetry.space_group_name_H-M   'P 1'
#
loop_
_entity.id
_entity.type
_entity.pdbx_description
1 polymer ?
#
loop_
_entity_poly.entity_id
_entity_poly.type
_entity_poly.pdbx_seq_one_letter_code
_entity_poly.pdbx_strand_id
1 'polypeptide(L)'
;MNYENTPCPVCGKPLAEGEDIVVCPVCATPQHRECWMANGRCANDDLHQSGYIWKRENEPARETAETPEQENAGDVRICHICGSESPADALHCGNCGALFGQQAKTDKKCAFCGKENSEDARHCNQCGAPLGVFGGAHYVAGTDIPADEKIGENSAGELATYVQASAHKYIRKFRKFEEGKKLSFNFAAFFFAPYWFFYRKLYKAGAFFLVAFVTASILLSGLTGQIAAAAEEYSGKIAALGDADITEEQLAALEPELEKYVTEFYSKVSKPLAITTSVTAILRLICALMANKLYYKKILDDMKLIGETVQDGHMKRMMIARKGGLSALGFTASVLGETMLVNALYVIADFIKGII
;
A
#
# COMPACT_ATOMS: atom_id res chain seq x y z
N MET A 1 6.45 25.18 17.59
CA MET A 1 7.11 26.49 17.32
C MET A 1 6.00 27.50 17.15
N ASN A 2 6.08 28.63 17.88
CA ASN A 2 5.13 29.72 17.77
C ASN A 2 5.63 30.73 16.72
N TYR A 3 4.90 31.02 15.68
CA TYR A 3 5.24 31.94 14.60
C TYR A 3 4.53 33.30 14.72
N GLU A 4 3.87 33.56 15.85
CA GLU A 4 3.17 34.81 16.10
C GLU A 4 4.07 36.03 15.94
N ASN A 5 3.51 37.09 15.37
CA ASN A 5 4.19 38.36 15.07
C ASN A 5 5.39 38.25 14.11
N THR A 6 5.59 37.10 13.47
CA THR A 6 6.60 36.96 12.42
C THR A 6 6.07 37.56 11.12
N PRO A 7 6.77 38.48 10.43
CA PRO A 7 6.30 39.03 9.18
C PRO A 7 6.33 37.97 8.06
N CYS A 8 5.22 37.82 7.33
CA CYS A 8 5.18 37.00 6.15
C CYS A 8 6.07 37.63 5.04
N PRO A 9 7.05 36.90 4.50
CA PRO A 9 7.99 37.47 3.52
C PRO A 9 7.37 37.86 2.18
N VAL A 10 6.12 37.42 1.90
CA VAL A 10 5.39 37.75 0.66
C VAL A 10 4.61 39.07 0.81
N CYS A 11 3.83 39.20 1.89
CA CYS A 11 2.92 40.36 2.06
C CYS A 11 3.36 41.35 3.16
N GLY A 12 4.40 41.03 3.94
CA GLY A 12 4.92 41.87 5.03
C GLY A 12 4.03 41.90 6.29
N LYS A 13 2.82 41.33 6.27
CA LYS A 13 1.92 41.32 7.43
C LYS A 13 2.39 40.30 8.45
N PRO A 14 2.21 40.57 9.78
CA PRO A 14 2.55 39.61 10.82
C PRO A 14 1.60 38.40 10.77
N LEU A 15 2.13 37.23 11.07
CA LEU A 15 1.35 36.00 11.25
C LEU A 15 0.64 36.05 12.61
N ALA A 16 -0.69 35.88 12.63
CA ALA A 16 -1.50 35.91 13.82
C ALA A 16 -1.69 34.51 14.45
N GLU A 17 -2.08 34.46 15.73
CA GLU A 17 -2.40 33.22 16.41
C GLU A 17 -3.64 32.55 15.75
N GLY A 18 -3.51 31.25 15.43
CA GLY A 18 -4.59 30.49 14.78
C GLY A 18 -4.76 30.73 13.29
N GLU A 19 -3.91 31.55 12.68
CA GLU A 19 -3.92 31.78 11.24
C GLU A 19 -3.36 30.60 10.46
N ASP A 20 -3.94 30.34 9.27
CA ASP A 20 -3.50 29.23 8.44
C ASP A 20 -2.20 29.58 7.71
N ILE A 21 -1.10 28.98 8.18
CA ILE A 21 0.24 29.22 7.68
C ILE A 21 0.83 27.98 7.00
N VAL A 22 1.77 28.22 6.10
CA VAL A 22 2.65 27.20 5.51
C VAL A 22 4.09 27.49 5.92
N VAL A 23 4.78 26.48 6.40
CA VAL A 23 6.23 26.55 6.69
C VAL A 23 6.97 25.80 5.58
N CYS A 24 7.87 26.47 4.90
CA CYS A 24 8.64 25.87 3.82
C CYS A 24 9.45 24.65 4.32
N PRO A 25 9.30 23.47 3.69
CA PRO A 25 10.01 22.26 4.13
C PRO A 25 11.53 22.31 3.88
N VAL A 26 12.00 23.23 3.02
CA VAL A 26 13.42 23.36 2.68
C VAL A 26 14.15 24.35 3.60
N CYS A 27 13.59 25.56 3.76
CA CYS A 27 14.26 26.62 4.52
C CYS A 27 13.55 27.04 5.81
N ALA A 28 12.47 26.35 6.20
CA ALA A 28 11.65 26.64 7.38
C ALA A 28 11.03 28.06 7.44
N THR A 29 10.96 28.80 6.35
CA THR A 29 10.31 30.13 6.28
C THR A 29 8.80 30.00 6.43
N PRO A 30 8.17 30.67 7.44
CA PRO A 30 6.74 30.69 7.60
C PRO A 30 6.08 31.72 6.69
N GLN A 31 4.91 31.41 6.11
CA GLN A 31 4.15 32.30 5.22
C GLN A 31 2.65 32.03 5.39
N HIS A 32 1.77 33.00 5.15
CA HIS A 32 0.35 32.75 5.04
C HIS A 32 0.09 31.71 3.93
N ARG A 33 -0.86 30.83 4.12
CA ARG A 33 -1.22 29.82 3.10
C ARG A 33 -1.69 30.49 1.80
N GLU A 34 -2.46 31.56 1.90
CA GLU A 34 -2.92 32.31 0.73
C GLU A 34 -1.74 32.90 -0.05
N CYS A 35 -0.74 33.46 0.66
CA CYS A 35 0.46 34.00 0.05
C CYS A 35 1.31 32.93 -0.61
N TRP A 36 1.43 31.75 0.02
CA TRP A 36 2.09 30.59 -0.58
C TRP A 36 1.39 30.14 -1.86
N MET A 37 0.05 30.03 -1.83
CA MET A 37 -0.74 29.61 -3.00
C MET A 37 -0.68 30.62 -4.13
N ALA A 38 -0.74 31.93 -3.81
CA ALA A 38 -0.66 33.00 -4.80
C ALA A 38 0.73 33.09 -5.47
N ASN A 39 1.80 32.84 -4.70
CA ASN A 39 3.18 32.86 -5.19
C ASN A 39 3.60 31.54 -5.87
N GLY A 40 2.89 30.45 -5.62
CA GLY A 40 3.15 29.11 -6.15
C GLY A 40 4.44 28.44 -5.65
N ARG A 41 5.24 29.14 -4.82
CA ARG A 41 6.53 28.69 -4.28
C ARG A 41 6.92 29.44 -3.01
N CYS A 42 7.99 28.99 -2.37
CA CYS A 42 8.57 29.68 -1.22
C CYS A 42 9.04 31.10 -1.62
N ALA A 43 8.81 32.10 -0.75
CA ALA A 43 9.33 33.46 -0.97
C ALA A 43 10.86 33.51 -1.05
N ASN A 44 11.54 32.58 -0.39
CA ASN A 44 13.00 32.44 -0.36
C ASN A 44 13.49 31.27 -1.21
N ASP A 45 12.77 30.93 -2.29
CA ASP A 45 13.09 29.80 -3.17
C ASP A 45 14.49 29.93 -3.79
N ASP A 46 14.86 31.12 -4.18
CA ASP A 46 16.17 31.44 -4.76
C ASP A 46 17.33 31.17 -3.78
N LEU A 47 17.06 31.19 -2.47
CA LEU A 47 18.05 30.96 -1.41
C LEU A 47 18.15 29.48 -1.02
N HIS A 48 17.29 28.59 -1.53
CA HIS A 48 17.32 27.18 -1.19
C HIS A 48 18.62 26.51 -1.63
N GLN A 49 19.18 26.91 -2.76
CA GLN A 49 20.45 26.36 -3.26
C GLN A 49 21.66 26.76 -2.43
N SER A 50 21.56 27.88 -1.70
CA SER A 50 22.64 28.36 -0.80
C SER A 50 22.57 27.75 0.60
N GLY A 51 21.59 26.87 0.88
CA GLY A 51 21.41 26.26 2.20
C GLY A 51 20.79 27.20 3.23
N TYR A 52 20.14 28.29 2.79
CA TYR A 52 19.48 29.24 3.69
C TYR A 52 18.42 28.54 4.54
N ILE A 53 18.48 28.83 5.86
CA ILE A 53 17.46 28.41 6.83
C ILE A 53 16.98 29.64 7.58
N TRP A 54 15.67 29.86 7.53
CA TRP A 54 15.03 30.97 8.24
C TRP A 54 15.19 30.83 9.76
N LYS A 55 15.56 31.94 10.42
CA LYS A 55 15.66 32.07 11.89
C LYS A 55 14.85 33.27 12.33
N ARG A 56 14.22 33.19 13.48
CA ARG A 56 13.50 34.32 14.08
C ARG A 56 14.51 35.34 14.61
N GLU A 57 14.34 36.60 14.23
CA GLU A 57 15.28 37.69 14.63
C GLU A 57 15.23 38.09 16.13
N ASN A 58 14.27 37.54 16.92
CA ASN A 58 14.02 37.93 18.30
C ASN A 58 14.08 36.78 19.32
N GLU A 59 14.93 35.75 19.15
CA GLU A 59 15.29 34.92 20.29
C GLU A 59 16.39 35.66 21.07
N PRO A 60 16.15 36.04 22.37
CA PRO A 60 17.22 36.57 23.20
C PRO A 60 18.30 35.49 23.34
N ALA A 61 19.54 35.89 23.08
CA ALA A 61 20.69 35.06 23.32
C ALA A 61 20.62 34.58 24.77
N ARG A 62 20.52 33.28 24.99
CA ARG A 62 20.72 32.70 26.32
C ARG A 62 22.12 33.10 26.75
N GLU A 63 22.19 33.97 27.74
CA GLU A 63 23.41 34.34 28.43
C GLU A 63 24.14 33.08 28.86
N THR A 64 25.29 32.85 28.27
CA THR A 64 26.24 31.86 28.75
C THR A 64 26.94 32.48 29.94
N ALA A 65 26.77 31.86 31.11
CA ALA A 65 27.57 32.16 32.31
C ALA A 65 29.04 32.03 31.99
N GLU A 66 29.77 33.11 32.28
CA GLU A 66 31.22 33.18 32.26
C GLU A 66 31.81 32.21 33.28
N THR A 67 32.76 31.42 32.88
CA THR A 67 33.82 30.85 33.75
C THR A 67 35.10 30.65 32.94
N PRO A 68 36.28 30.73 33.54
CA PRO A 68 37.39 31.57 33.06
C PRO A 68 38.32 30.85 32.06
N GLU A 69 39.08 31.71 31.37
CA GLU A 69 40.17 31.40 30.45
C GLU A 69 41.14 30.34 30.99
N GLN A 70 41.29 29.27 30.24
CA GLN A 70 42.54 28.51 30.18
C GLN A 70 42.95 28.35 28.73
N GLU A 71 43.98 29.10 28.37
CA GLU A 71 44.77 28.92 27.15
C GLU A 71 45.25 27.47 27.06
N ASN A 72 44.83 26.74 26.01
CA ASN A 72 45.60 25.64 25.47
C ASN A 72 45.48 25.65 23.95
N ALA A 73 46.63 25.95 23.35
CA ALA A 73 46.83 25.90 21.91
C ALA A 73 46.67 24.46 21.39
N GLY A 74 45.88 24.31 20.33
CA GLY A 74 46.24 23.40 19.27
C GLY A 74 45.55 22.08 19.11
N ASP A 75 44.21 21.96 19.33
CA ASP A 75 43.48 20.84 18.69
C ASP A 75 42.30 21.38 17.89
N VAL A 76 42.47 21.39 16.58
CA VAL A 76 41.36 21.65 15.64
C VAL A 76 40.70 20.36 15.25
N ARG A 77 39.35 20.35 15.25
CA ARG A 77 38.55 19.26 14.69
C ARG A 77 38.28 19.52 13.21
N ILE A 78 38.56 18.54 12.38
CA ILE A 78 38.15 18.57 10.98
C ILE A 78 36.74 18.00 10.85
N CYS A 79 35.82 18.76 10.29
CA CYS A 79 34.47 18.33 10.07
C CYS A 79 34.40 17.18 9.02
N HIS A 80 33.91 16.05 9.41
CA HIS A 80 33.78 14.87 8.53
C HIS A 80 32.74 15.03 7.42
N ILE A 81 31.87 16.07 7.50
CA ILE A 81 30.84 16.35 6.50
C ILE A 81 31.35 17.30 5.41
N CYS A 82 32.04 18.38 5.78
CA CYS A 82 32.46 19.43 4.85
C CYS A 82 33.97 19.70 4.82
N GLY A 83 34.78 18.99 5.61
CA GLY A 83 36.22 19.17 5.68
C GLY A 83 36.70 20.45 6.33
N SER A 84 35.84 21.32 6.87
CA SER A 84 36.22 22.56 7.51
C SER A 84 36.78 22.31 8.90
N GLU A 85 37.78 23.13 9.30
CA GLU A 85 38.32 23.16 10.63
C GLU A 85 37.37 23.89 11.59
N SER A 86 37.26 23.37 12.81
CA SER A 86 36.48 23.96 13.89
C SER A 86 37.24 23.77 15.20
N PRO A 87 37.04 24.62 16.21
CA PRO A 87 37.66 24.46 17.54
C PRO A 87 37.41 23.07 18.12
N ALA A 88 38.34 22.53 18.89
CA ALA A 88 38.25 21.18 19.46
C ALA A 88 37.02 20.97 20.37
N ASP A 89 36.57 22.03 21.01
CA ASP A 89 35.42 22.10 21.91
C ASP A 89 34.10 22.45 21.20
N ALA A 90 34.14 22.76 19.89
CA ALA A 90 32.94 23.09 19.13
C ALA A 90 31.95 21.93 19.15
N LEU A 91 30.72 22.21 19.55
CA LEU A 91 29.61 21.24 19.50
C LEU A 91 29.06 21.06 18.07
N HIS A 92 29.31 22.05 17.19
CA HIS A 92 28.85 22.07 15.82
C HIS A 92 29.93 22.59 14.89
N CYS A 93 29.98 22.12 13.67
CA CYS A 93 30.81 22.69 12.61
C CYS A 93 30.34 24.11 12.29
N GLY A 94 31.24 25.09 12.38
CA GLY A 94 30.92 26.50 12.08
C GLY A 94 30.55 26.76 10.62
N ASN A 95 30.90 25.84 9.70
CA ASN A 95 30.66 25.98 8.28
C ASN A 95 29.36 25.27 7.83
N CYS A 96 29.11 24.03 8.28
CA CYS A 96 27.96 23.25 7.79
C CYS A 96 26.94 22.90 8.89
N GLY A 97 27.15 23.32 10.14
CA GLY A 97 26.26 23.06 11.26
C GLY A 97 26.25 21.60 11.76
N ALA A 98 27.11 20.73 11.24
CA ALA A 98 27.20 19.35 11.68
C ALA A 98 27.64 19.26 13.15
N LEU A 99 26.96 18.46 13.97
CA LEU A 99 27.28 18.23 15.36
C LEU A 99 28.65 17.52 15.51
N PHE A 100 29.56 18.10 16.31
CA PHE A 100 30.76 17.44 16.77
C PHE A 100 30.49 16.85 18.15
N GLY A 101 30.34 15.62 18.27
CA GLY A 101 30.28 15.05 19.60
C GLY A 101 29.10 14.15 19.80
N GLN A 102 29.34 13.08 19.29
CA GLN A 102 29.21 11.76 19.89
C GLN A 102 29.83 10.83 18.85
N GLN A 103 30.97 10.23 19.21
CA GLN A 103 31.41 9.06 18.45
C GLN A 103 30.33 8.01 18.58
N ALA A 104 29.40 8.05 17.67
CA ALA A 104 28.39 7.05 17.53
C ALA A 104 29.07 5.75 17.07
N LYS A 105 29.24 4.85 18.01
CA LYS A 105 29.85 3.53 17.79
C LYS A 105 28.88 2.51 17.19
N THR A 106 27.78 2.91 16.59
CA THR A 106 26.85 1.98 15.96
C THR A 106 26.49 2.47 14.58
N ASP A 107 27.17 1.94 13.57
CA ASP A 107 26.80 2.16 12.18
C ASP A 107 25.37 1.67 11.91
N LYS A 108 24.51 2.54 11.34
CA LYS A 108 23.19 2.13 10.91
C LYS A 108 23.29 1.20 9.73
N LYS A 109 22.97 -0.06 9.92
CA LYS A 109 22.88 -1.01 8.82
C LYS A 109 21.62 -0.74 8.01
N CYS A 110 21.78 -0.53 6.70
CA CYS A 110 20.64 -0.35 5.81
C CYS A 110 19.83 -1.63 5.71
N ALA A 111 18.57 -1.58 6.11
CA ALA A 111 17.66 -2.72 6.04
C ALA A 111 17.38 -3.20 4.60
N PHE A 112 17.66 -2.33 3.60
CA PHE A 112 17.41 -2.66 2.19
C PHE A 112 18.59 -3.39 1.54
N CYS A 113 19.82 -2.85 1.65
CA CYS A 113 21.01 -3.39 0.97
C CYS A 113 22.08 -3.94 1.91
N GLY A 114 21.87 -3.84 3.23
CA GLY A 114 22.80 -4.31 4.24
C GLY A 114 24.03 -3.42 4.44
N LYS A 115 24.15 -2.28 3.72
CA LYS A 115 25.30 -1.35 3.87
C LYS A 115 25.26 -0.66 5.22
N GLU A 116 26.42 -0.60 5.88
CA GLU A 116 26.62 0.20 7.06
C GLU A 116 26.74 1.68 6.69
N ASN A 117 26.02 2.54 7.43
CA ASN A 117 25.94 3.98 7.23
C ASN A 117 26.15 4.68 8.56
N SER A 118 26.62 5.91 8.56
CA SER A 118 26.76 6.70 9.75
C SER A 118 25.43 6.82 10.51
N GLU A 119 25.48 6.95 11.83
CA GLU A 119 24.29 6.97 12.69
C GLU A 119 23.33 8.13 12.38
N ASP A 120 23.84 9.23 11.89
CA ASP A 120 23.12 10.44 11.49
C ASP A 120 22.58 10.38 10.05
N ALA A 121 23.00 9.38 9.27
CA ALA A 121 22.54 9.24 7.90
C ALA A 121 21.02 9.10 7.82
N ARG A 122 20.38 9.97 7.06
CA ARG A 122 18.93 9.91 6.77
C ARG A 122 18.59 9.00 5.59
N HIS A 123 19.56 8.77 4.72
CA HIS A 123 19.44 7.91 3.54
C HIS A 123 20.69 7.05 3.42
N CYS A 124 20.52 5.83 2.96
CA CYS A 124 21.65 4.94 2.69
C CYS A 124 22.51 5.51 1.56
N ASN A 125 23.82 5.63 1.80
CA ASN A 125 24.77 6.15 0.82
C ASN A 125 24.97 5.23 -0.39
N GLN A 126 24.57 3.96 -0.30
CA GLN A 126 24.71 3.00 -1.39
C GLN A 126 23.43 2.87 -2.23
N CYS A 127 22.23 2.80 -1.61
CA CYS A 127 21.00 2.50 -2.34
C CYS A 127 19.93 3.60 -2.21
N GLY A 128 20.23 4.71 -1.53
CA GLY A 128 19.30 5.82 -1.34
C GLY A 128 18.07 5.50 -0.45
N ALA A 129 18.00 4.31 0.16
CA ALA A 129 16.89 3.96 1.05
C ALA A 129 16.86 4.90 2.26
N PRO A 130 15.68 5.40 2.71
CA PRO A 130 15.59 6.18 3.93
C PRO A 130 16.03 5.32 5.12
N LEU A 131 16.93 5.88 5.92
CA LEU A 131 17.36 5.33 7.20
C LEU A 131 16.59 6.10 8.27
N GLY A 132 15.92 5.42 9.20
CA GLY A 132 15.04 6.09 10.16
C GLY A 132 15.77 7.07 11.07
N VAL A 133 15.02 8.02 11.59
CA VAL A 133 15.49 9.13 12.43
C VAL A 133 15.91 8.67 13.83
N PHE A 134 15.59 7.45 14.22
CA PHE A 134 15.91 6.88 15.54
C PHE A 134 16.71 5.60 15.37
N GLY A 135 17.90 5.56 15.91
CA GLY A 135 18.83 4.43 15.91
C GLY A 135 18.24 3.17 16.58
N GLY A 136 17.36 2.48 15.90
CA GLY A 136 16.78 1.21 16.30
C GLY A 136 16.53 0.36 15.06
N ALA A 137 16.50 -0.95 15.25
CA ALA A 137 16.20 -1.89 14.18
C ALA A 137 14.99 -1.42 13.38
N HIS A 138 15.18 -1.16 12.09
CA HIS A 138 14.08 -0.81 11.21
C HIS A 138 13.17 -2.02 11.06
N TYR A 139 11.99 -1.93 11.61
CA TYR A 139 10.96 -2.95 11.41
C TYR A 139 10.17 -2.69 10.13
N VAL A 140 9.71 -3.75 9.50
CA VAL A 140 8.69 -3.62 8.45
C VAL A 140 7.45 -2.99 9.08
N ALA A 141 6.98 -1.88 8.50
CA ALA A 141 5.89 -1.09 9.05
C ALA A 141 4.67 -1.95 9.45
N GLY A 142 4.25 -1.85 10.70
CA GLY A 142 3.14 -2.62 11.28
C GLY A 142 3.48 -4.07 11.61
N THR A 143 4.77 -4.42 11.76
CA THR A 143 5.23 -5.73 12.20
C THR A 143 6.32 -5.61 13.28
N ASP A 144 6.60 -6.75 13.91
CA ASP A 144 7.71 -7.01 14.82
C ASP A 144 8.95 -7.55 14.07
N ILE A 145 8.94 -7.57 12.74
CA ILE A 145 9.98 -8.16 11.91
C ILE A 145 10.99 -7.08 11.52
N PRO A 146 12.27 -7.22 11.90
CA PRO A 146 13.33 -6.33 11.45
C PRO A 146 13.42 -6.32 9.93
N ALA A 147 13.63 -5.15 9.34
CA ALA A 147 13.66 -5.04 7.88
C ALA A 147 14.89 -5.70 7.25
N ASP A 148 15.96 -5.90 8.02
CA ASP A 148 17.16 -6.64 7.63
C ASP A 148 17.07 -8.16 7.89
N GLU A 149 16.03 -8.62 8.60
CA GLU A 149 15.78 -10.06 8.81
C GLU A 149 15.68 -10.77 7.46
N LYS A 150 16.40 -11.88 7.32
CA LYS A 150 16.34 -12.68 6.10
C LYS A 150 15.12 -13.59 6.11
N ILE A 151 14.35 -13.49 5.01
CA ILE A 151 13.23 -14.39 4.71
C ILE A 151 13.59 -15.06 3.37
N GLY A 152 14.09 -16.26 3.44
CA GLY A 152 14.81 -16.89 2.34
C GLY A 152 16.10 -16.12 2.02
N GLU A 153 16.35 -15.86 0.75
CA GLU A 153 17.54 -15.12 0.29
C GLU A 153 17.40 -13.58 0.41
N ASN A 154 16.17 -13.07 0.60
CA ASN A 154 15.87 -11.64 0.56
C ASN A 154 15.65 -11.05 1.95
N SER A 155 15.90 -9.75 2.13
CA SER A 155 15.54 -9.07 3.37
C SER A 155 14.03 -8.80 3.44
N ALA A 156 13.48 -8.75 4.66
CA ALA A 156 12.09 -8.38 4.88
C ALA A 156 11.76 -6.99 4.32
N GLY A 157 12.73 -6.05 4.34
CA GLY A 157 12.60 -4.72 3.75
C GLY A 157 12.51 -4.74 2.21
N GLU A 158 13.31 -5.59 1.54
CA GLU A 158 13.21 -5.79 0.08
C GLU A 158 11.84 -6.37 -0.29
N LEU A 159 11.41 -7.41 0.42
CA LEU A 159 10.10 -8.03 0.21
C LEU A 159 8.95 -7.06 0.48
N ALA A 160 9.06 -6.23 1.53
CA ALA A 160 8.07 -5.19 1.82
C ALA A 160 8.01 -4.11 0.73
N THR A 161 9.16 -3.72 0.18
CA THR A 161 9.26 -2.79 -0.95
C THR A 161 8.59 -3.35 -2.21
N TYR A 162 8.72 -4.65 -2.46
CA TYR A 162 8.03 -5.32 -3.56
C TYR A 162 6.52 -5.39 -3.32
N VAL A 163 6.10 -5.80 -2.13
CA VAL A 163 4.67 -5.99 -1.79
C VAL A 163 3.91 -4.68 -1.75
N GLN A 164 4.53 -3.61 -1.22
CA GLN A 164 3.93 -2.29 -1.00
C GLN A 164 2.69 -2.36 -0.09
N ALA A 165 1.49 -2.28 -0.68
CA ALA A 165 0.25 -2.28 0.08
C ALA A 165 0.06 -3.57 0.90
N SER A 166 -0.22 -3.40 2.19
CA SER A 166 -0.41 -4.49 3.16
C SER A 166 0.83 -5.36 3.40
N ALA A 167 2.05 -4.82 3.21
CA ALA A 167 3.30 -5.54 3.43
C ALA A 167 3.31 -6.28 4.78
N HIS A 168 2.84 -5.64 5.87
CA HIS A 168 2.77 -6.21 7.21
C HIS A 168 2.03 -7.58 7.27
N LYS A 169 0.99 -7.77 6.43
CA LYS A 169 0.25 -9.05 6.39
C LYS A 169 1.02 -10.13 5.64
N TYR A 170 1.70 -9.74 4.55
CA TYR A 170 2.38 -10.70 3.68
C TYR A 170 3.72 -11.14 4.23
N ILE A 171 4.52 -10.21 4.77
CA ILE A 171 5.83 -10.52 5.33
C ILE A 171 5.75 -11.55 6.46
N ARG A 172 4.75 -11.41 7.37
CA ARG A 172 4.48 -12.43 8.40
C ARG A 172 4.12 -13.79 7.82
N LYS A 173 3.43 -13.85 6.67
CA LYS A 173 3.07 -15.10 6.01
C LYS A 173 4.27 -15.71 5.29
N PHE A 174 5.11 -14.89 4.66
CA PHE A 174 6.31 -15.35 3.98
C PHE A 174 7.33 -15.93 4.96
N ARG A 175 7.55 -15.28 6.12
CA ARG A 175 8.36 -15.85 7.21
C ARG A 175 7.86 -17.25 7.60
N LYS A 176 6.54 -17.41 7.78
CA LYS A 176 5.94 -18.71 8.11
C LYS A 176 6.11 -19.77 7.01
N PHE A 177 6.21 -19.35 5.74
CA PHE A 177 6.49 -20.31 4.65
C PHE A 177 7.94 -20.82 4.72
N GLU A 178 8.90 -19.97 5.05
CA GLU A 178 10.29 -20.37 5.30
C GLU A 178 10.42 -21.27 6.54
N GLU A 179 9.59 -21.06 7.56
CA GLU A 179 9.47 -21.94 8.74
C GLU A 179 8.77 -23.29 8.44
N GLY A 180 8.41 -23.56 7.18
CA GLY A 180 7.84 -24.82 6.72
C GLY A 180 6.32 -24.88 6.65
N LYS A 181 5.60 -23.79 6.89
CA LYS A 181 4.14 -23.74 6.72
C LYS A 181 3.76 -23.86 5.25
N LYS A 182 2.92 -24.85 4.91
CA LYS A 182 2.58 -25.17 3.52
C LYS A 182 1.43 -24.32 2.95
N LEU A 183 0.48 -23.92 3.80
CA LEU A 183 -0.75 -23.24 3.40
C LEU A 183 -1.00 -21.98 4.22
N SER A 184 -1.63 -20.99 3.59
CA SER A 184 -2.04 -19.76 4.25
C SER A 184 -3.27 -19.17 3.54
N PHE A 185 -4.34 -18.94 4.30
CA PHE A 185 -5.58 -18.40 3.76
C PHE A 185 -5.44 -16.92 3.37
N ASN A 186 -6.04 -16.56 2.23
CA ASN A 186 -6.11 -15.20 1.73
C ASN A 186 -7.57 -14.77 1.52
N PHE A 187 -8.10 -13.99 2.48
CA PHE A 187 -9.50 -13.51 2.41
C PHE A 187 -9.78 -12.70 1.15
N ALA A 188 -8.86 -11.82 0.72
CA ALA A 188 -9.06 -11.03 -0.48
C ALA A 188 -9.14 -11.92 -1.75
N ALA A 189 -8.31 -12.96 -1.83
CA ALA A 189 -8.38 -13.92 -2.93
C ALA A 189 -9.65 -14.79 -2.86
N PHE A 190 -10.20 -15.07 -1.68
CA PHE A 190 -11.47 -15.77 -1.53
C PHE A 190 -12.64 -14.99 -2.13
N PHE A 191 -12.75 -13.71 -1.77
CA PHE A 191 -13.87 -12.87 -2.21
C PHE A 191 -13.73 -12.38 -3.65
N PHE A 192 -12.50 -12.07 -4.06
CA PHE A 192 -12.20 -11.41 -5.34
C PHE A 192 -11.48 -12.31 -6.36
N ALA A 193 -11.50 -13.63 -6.17
CA ALA A 193 -10.98 -14.53 -7.19
C ALA A 193 -11.87 -14.52 -8.45
N PRO A 194 -11.28 -14.61 -9.65
CA PRO A 194 -9.84 -14.68 -9.99
C PRO A 194 -9.12 -13.31 -10.06
N TYR A 195 -9.81 -12.21 -9.94
CA TYR A 195 -9.34 -10.83 -10.16
C TYR A 195 -8.21 -10.41 -9.22
N TRP A 196 -8.17 -10.96 -7.99
CA TRP A 196 -7.10 -10.71 -7.04
C TRP A 196 -5.72 -11.06 -7.62
N PHE A 197 -5.61 -12.10 -8.43
CA PHE A 197 -4.36 -12.50 -9.07
C PHE A 197 -3.90 -11.45 -10.08
N PHE A 198 -4.79 -10.88 -10.88
CA PHE A 198 -4.49 -9.78 -11.80
C PHE A 198 -4.09 -8.50 -11.04
N TYR A 199 -4.80 -8.22 -9.94
CA TYR A 199 -4.47 -7.09 -9.06
C TYR A 199 -3.05 -7.18 -8.49
N ARG A 200 -2.56 -8.39 -8.16
CA ARG A 200 -1.21 -8.66 -7.68
C ARG A 200 -0.23 -9.01 -8.82
N LYS A 201 -0.57 -8.73 -10.06
CA LYS A 201 0.25 -8.97 -11.26
C LYS A 201 0.64 -10.45 -11.47
N LEU A 202 -0.11 -11.41 -10.92
CA LEU A 202 0.05 -12.84 -11.18
C LEU A 202 -0.75 -13.24 -12.42
N TYR A 203 -0.46 -12.66 -13.56
CA TYR A 203 -1.27 -12.79 -14.77
C TYR A 203 -1.49 -14.23 -15.22
N LYS A 204 -0.45 -15.09 -15.16
CA LYS A 204 -0.56 -16.51 -15.54
C LYS A 204 -1.54 -17.26 -14.64
N ALA A 205 -1.43 -17.11 -13.31
CA ALA A 205 -2.33 -17.74 -12.37
C ALA A 205 -3.74 -17.13 -12.48
N GLY A 206 -3.84 -15.81 -12.66
CA GLY A 206 -5.11 -15.12 -12.89
C GLY A 206 -5.86 -15.66 -14.11
N ALA A 207 -5.18 -15.80 -15.25
CA ALA A 207 -5.75 -16.35 -16.47
C ALA A 207 -6.21 -17.82 -16.28
N PHE A 208 -5.40 -18.65 -15.62
CA PHE A 208 -5.78 -20.04 -15.32
C PHE A 208 -7.06 -20.10 -14.49
N PHE A 209 -7.14 -19.36 -13.40
CA PHE A 209 -8.35 -19.35 -12.56
C PHE A 209 -9.53 -18.70 -13.26
N LEU A 210 -9.32 -17.65 -14.07
CA LEU A 210 -10.38 -17.04 -14.87
C LEU A 210 -11.04 -18.07 -15.80
N VAL A 211 -10.22 -18.82 -16.53
CA VAL A 211 -10.72 -19.92 -17.39
C VAL A 211 -11.47 -20.95 -16.57
N ALA A 212 -10.98 -21.34 -15.39
CA ALA A 212 -11.67 -22.30 -14.53
C ALA A 212 -13.04 -21.79 -14.07
N PHE A 213 -13.15 -20.51 -13.69
CA PHE A 213 -14.44 -19.90 -13.32
C PHE A 213 -15.40 -19.82 -14.49
N VAL A 214 -14.94 -19.39 -15.67
CA VAL A 214 -15.77 -19.32 -16.88
C VAL A 214 -16.25 -20.72 -17.27
N THR A 215 -15.37 -21.72 -17.25
CA THR A 215 -15.75 -23.11 -17.55
C THR A 215 -16.79 -23.61 -16.56
N ALA A 216 -16.60 -23.37 -15.26
CA ALA A 216 -17.60 -23.73 -14.25
C ALA A 216 -18.93 -23.02 -14.49
N SER A 217 -18.94 -21.75 -14.87
CA SER A 217 -20.16 -20.98 -15.19
C SER A 217 -20.88 -21.57 -16.38
N ILE A 218 -20.18 -22.00 -17.44
CA ILE A 218 -20.78 -22.65 -18.60
C ILE A 218 -21.40 -24.01 -18.22
N LEU A 219 -20.65 -24.84 -17.48
CA LEU A 219 -21.14 -26.16 -17.06
C LEU A 219 -22.35 -26.07 -16.13
N LEU A 220 -22.44 -25.01 -15.35
CA LEU A 220 -23.55 -24.77 -14.41
C LEU A 220 -24.67 -23.92 -15.00
N SER A 221 -24.56 -23.49 -16.27
CA SER A 221 -25.55 -22.60 -16.91
C SER A 221 -26.98 -23.19 -16.95
N GLY A 222 -27.12 -24.50 -17.13
CA GLY A 222 -28.40 -25.17 -17.05
C GLY A 222 -29.07 -25.09 -15.66
N LEU A 223 -28.25 -25.19 -14.58
CA LEU A 223 -28.75 -25.07 -13.22
C LEU A 223 -29.12 -23.63 -12.86
N THR A 224 -28.30 -22.67 -13.30
CA THR A 224 -28.61 -21.23 -13.10
C THR A 224 -29.86 -20.83 -13.89
N GLY A 225 -30.06 -21.39 -15.10
CA GLY A 225 -31.27 -21.20 -15.89
C GLY A 225 -32.53 -21.73 -15.19
N GLN A 226 -32.45 -22.87 -14.51
CA GLN A 226 -33.56 -23.39 -13.70
C GLN A 226 -33.93 -22.46 -12.54
N ILE A 227 -32.92 -21.88 -11.87
CA ILE A 227 -33.15 -20.92 -10.79
C ILE A 227 -33.81 -19.65 -11.33
N ALA A 228 -33.32 -19.13 -12.47
CA ALA A 228 -33.90 -17.95 -13.11
C ALA A 228 -35.33 -18.15 -13.54
N ALA A 229 -35.64 -19.27 -14.22
CA ALA A 229 -36.98 -19.62 -14.64
C ALA A 229 -37.95 -19.78 -13.46
N ALA A 230 -37.50 -20.41 -12.36
CA ALA A 230 -38.32 -20.49 -11.15
C ALA A 230 -38.55 -19.09 -10.55
N ALA A 231 -37.53 -18.23 -10.48
CA ALA A 231 -37.68 -16.87 -9.96
C ALA A 231 -38.67 -16.04 -10.78
N GLU A 232 -38.64 -16.15 -12.12
CA GLU A 232 -39.60 -15.48 -13.02
C GLU A 232 -41.02 -16.00 -12.83
N GLU A 233 -41.22 -17.33 -12.79
CA GLU A 233 -42.52 -17.97 -12.57
C GLU A 233 -43.16 -17.47 -11.26
N TYR A 234 -42.41 -17.49 -10.16
CA TYR A 234 -42.97 -17.15 -8.84
C TYR A 234 -43.08 -15.64 -8.61
N SER A 235 -42.21 -14.82 -9.23
CA SER A 235 -42.39 -13.37 -9.21
C SER A 235 -43.68 -12.95 -9.93
N GLY A 236 -43.97 -13.59 -11.05
CA GLY A 236 -45.24 -13.39 -11.77
C GLY A 236 -46.49 -13.81 -10.95
N LYS A 237 -46.41 -14.92 -10.23
CA LYS A 237 -47.51 -15.37 -9.33
C LYS A 237 -47.72 -14.39 -8.17
N ILE A 238 -46.62 -13.89 -7.55
CA ILE A 238 -46.69 -12.92 -6.46
C ILE A 238 -47.25 -11.58 -6.96
N ALA A 239 -46.80 -11.12 -8.13
CA ALA A 239 -47.30 -9.89 -8.73
C ALA A 239 -48.79 -9.94 -9.04
N ALA A 240 -49.29 -11.11 -9.45
CA ALA A 240 -50.72 -11.31 -9.71
C ALA A 240 -51.59 -11.27 -8.43
N LEU A 241 -51.01 -11.49 -7.23
CA LEU A 241 -51.73 -11.40 -5.96
C LEU A 241 -51.80 -9.96 -5.41
N GLY A 242 -50.95 -9.05 -5.90
CA GLY A 242 -50.76 -7.72 -5.33
C GLY A 242 -51.00 -6.58 -6.31
N ASP A 243 -52.26 -6.30 -6.64
CA ASP A 243 -52.62 -5.00 -7.20
C ASP A 243 -53.50 -4.26 -6.17
N ALA A 244 -52.94 -3.17 -5.59
CA ALA A 244 -53.60 -2.16 -4.75
C ALA A 244 -54.10 -2.55 -3.33
N ASP A 245 -54.07 -1.62 -2.42
CA ASP A 245 -54.75 -1.48 -1.12
C ASP A 245 -55.32 -2.76 -0.49
N ILE A 246 -54.44 -3.73 -0.17
CA ILE A 246 -54.83 -4.98 0.47
C ILE A 246 -55.13 -4.69 1.95
N THR A 247 -56.37 -5.03 2.39
CA THR A 247 -56.77 -4.98 3.81
C THR A 247 -56.08 -6.11 4.60
N GLU A 248 -55.91 -5.91 5.93
CA GLU A 248 -55.36 -6.95 6.83
C GLU A 248 -56.07 -8.30 6.69
N GLU A 249 -57.39 -8.28 6.50
CA GLU A 249 -58.23 -9.49 6.34
C GLU A 249 -57.94 -10.21 5.03
N GLN A 250 -57.70 -9.45 3.96
CA GLN A 250 -57.31 -10.02 2.66
C GLN A 250 -55.87 -10.57 2.68
N LEU A 251 -54.97 -9.90 3.41
CA LEU A 251 -53.60 -10.38 3.61
C LEU A 251 -53.59 -11.72 4.37
N ALA A 252 -54.37 -11.85 5.44
CA ALA A 252 -54.53 -13.10 6.18
C ALA A 252 -55.12 -14.24 5.33
N ALA A 253 -55.99 -13.94 4.38
CA ALA A 253 -56.55 -14.92 3.46
C ALA A 253 -55.56 -15.39 2.39
N LEU A 254 -54.56 -14.52 2.03
CA LEU A 254 -53.48 -14.81 1.06
C LEU A 254 -52.30 -15.57 1.68
N GLU A 255 -52.15 -15.53 3.00
CA GLU A 255 -51.01 -16.12 3.72
C GLU A 255 -50.78 -17.62 3.37
N PRO A 256 -51.81 -18.50 3.35
CA PRO A 256 -51.64 -19.92 3.00
C PRO A 256 -51.19 -20.13 1.56
N GLU A 257 -51.67 -19.30 0.61
CA GLU A 257 -51.29 -19.38 -0.80
C GLU A 257 -49.84 -18.89 -1.01
N LEU A 258 -49.44 -17.84 -0.34
CA LEU A 258 -48.07 -17.36 -0.32
C LEU A 258 -47.11 -18.41 0.27
N GLU A 259 -47.45 -19.04 1.39
CA GLU A 259 -46.66 -20.11 1.99
C GLU A 259 -46.48 -21.30 1.05
N LYS A 260 -47.54 -21.68 0.34
CA LYS A 260 -47.48 -22.70 -0.70
C LYS A 260 -46.48 -22.30 -1.81
N TYR A 261 -46.59 -21.09 -2.36
CA TYR A 261 -45.66 -20.61 -3.39
C TYR A 261 -44.22 -20.58 -2.94
N VAL A 262 -43.95 -20.12 -1.74
CA VAL A 262 -42.60 -20.11 -1.14
C VAL A 262 -42.07 -21.54 -1.01
N THR A 263 -42.88 -22.48 -0.54
CA THR A 263 -42.48 -23.88 -0.36
C THR A 263 -42.19 -24.55 -1.73
N GLU A 264 -43.01 -24.33 -2.73
CA GLU A 264 -42.80 -24.83 -4.07
C GLU A 264 -41.56 -24.22 -4.71
N PHE A 265 -41.35 -22.92 -4.60
CA PHE A 265 -40.14 -22.25 -5.07
C PHE A 265 -38.88 -22.87 -4.43
N TYR A 266 -38.86 -22.99 -3.09
CA TYR A 266 -37.71 -23.60 -2.38
C TYR A 266 -37.44 -25.02 -2.86
N SER A 267 -38.47 -25.81 -3.13
CA SER A 267 -38.30 -27.19 -3.62
C SER A 267 -37.62 -27.24 -5.00
N LYS A 268 -37.93 -26.26 -5.88
CA LYS A 268 -37.38 -26.17 -7.25
C LYS A 268 -35.95 -25.64 -7.24
N VAL A 269 -35.61 -24.64 -6.38
CA VAL A 269 -34.32 -23.93 -6.44
C VAL A 269 -33.25 -24.48 -5.48
N SER A 270 -33.61 -25.15 -4.39
CA SER A 270 -32.68 -25.54 -3.33
C SER A 270 -31.53 -26.42 -3.84
N LYS A 271 -31.78 -27.43 -4.63
CA LYS A 271 -30.74 -28.31 -5.19
C LYS A 271 -29.83 -27.59 -6.20
N PRO A 272 -30.35 -26.95 -7.27
CA PRO A 272 -29.50 -26.20 -8.20
C PRO A 272 -28.70 -25.13 -7.51
N LEU A 273 -29.27 -24.39 -6.55
CA LEU A 273 -28.59 -23.37 -5.78
C LEU A 273 -27.47 -23.95 -4.92
N ALA A 274 -27.72 -25.06 -4.22
CA ALA A 274 -26.69 -25.73 -3.41
C ALA A 274 -25.52 -26.23 -4.27
N ILE A 275 -25.75 -26.77 -5.45
CA ILE A 275 -24.71 -27.23 -6.35
C ILE A 275 -23.88 -26.05 -6.86
N THR A 276 -24.50 -25.00 -7.38
CA THR A 276 -23.83 -23.85 -7.96
C THR A 276 -23.01 -23.09 -6.93
N THR A 277 -23.56 -22.87 -5.73
CA THR A 277 -22.85 -22.20 -4.62
C THR A 277 -21.70 -23.04 -4.10
N SER A 278 -21.86 -24.36 -3.98
CA SER A 278 -20.80 -25.27 -3.50
C SER A 278 -19.62 -25.32 -4.46
N VAL A 279 -19.86 -25.46 -5.77
CA VAL A 279 -18.79 -25.47 -6.78
C VAL A 279 -18.04 -24.14 -6.77
N THR A 280 -18.75 -23.02 -6.76
CA THR A 280 -18.14 -21.70 -6.72
C THR A 280 -17.35 -21.48 -5.43
N ALA A 281 -17.89 -21.90 -4.29
CA ALA A 281 -17.20 -21.79 -3.00
C ALA A 281 -15.90 -22.64 -2.94
N ILE A 282 -15.92 -23.84 -3.52
CA ILE A 282 -14.73 -24.70 -3.62
C ILE A 282 -13.65 -24.03 -4.48
N LEU A 283 -14.00 -23.49 -5.64
CA LEU A 283 -13.06 -22.78 -6.50
C LEU A 283 -12.45 -21.56 -5.78
N ARG A 284 -13.27 -20.77 -5.09
CA ARG A 284 -12.82 -19.63 -4.27
C ARG A 284 -11.90 -20.07 -3.12
N LEU A 285 -12.21 -21.19 -2.47
CA LEU A 285 -11.40 -21.76 -1.42
C LEU A 285 -10.01 -22.20 -1.94
N ILE A 286 -9.95 -22.83 -3.10
CA ILE A 286 -8.70 -23.22 -3.76
C ILE A 286 -7.88 -21.97 -4.06
N CYS A 287 -8.48 -20.94 -4.65
CA CYS A 287 -7.82 -19.65 -4.89
C CYS A 287 -7.25 -19.05 -3.59
N ALA A 288 -8.04 -19.02 -2.52
CA ALA A 288 -7.64 -18.44 -1.23
C ALA A 288 -6.44 -19.17 -0.60
N LEU A 289 -6.41 -20.50 -0.70
CA LEU A 289 -5.33 -21.33 -0.14
C LEU A 289 -4.04 -21.23 -0.97
N MET A 290 -4.15 -21.12 -2.29
CA MET A 290 -3.00 -21.04 -3.19
C MET A 290 -2.42 -19.64 -3.33
N ALA A 291 -3.23 -18.60 -3.16
CA ALA A 291 -2.90 -17.21 -3.47
C ALA A 291 -1.59 -16.72 -2.85
N ASN A 292 -1.43 -16.89 -1.54
CA ASN A 292 -0.25 -16.38 -0.85
C ASN A 292 1.03 -17.11 -1.26
N LYS A 293 0.96 -18.42 -1.50
CA LYS A 293 2.10 -19.25 -1.92
C LYS A 293 2.52 -18.91 -3.36
N LEU A 294 1.56 -18.77 -4.26
CA LEU A 294 1.82 -18.36 -5.65
C LEU A 294 2.40 -16.94 -5.71
N TYR A 295 1.89 -16.04 -4.85
CA TYR A 295 2.40 -14.67 -4.78
C TYR A 295 3.84 -14.65 -4.25
N TYR A 296 4.14 -15.40 -3.19
CA TYR A 296 5.49 -15.50 -2.65
C TYR A 296 6.46 -16.08 -3.68
N LYS A 297 6.10 -17.18 -4.35
CA LYS A 297 6.93 -17.77 -5.42
C LYS A 297 7.24 -16.76 -6.52
N LYS A 298 6.22 -16.04 -7.01
CA LYS A 298 6.41 -14.97 -8.00
C LYS A 298 7.41 -13.91 -7.53
N ILE A 299 7.31 -13.48 -6.27
CA ILE A 299 8.23 -12.49 -5.70
C ILE A 299 9.66 -13.03 -5.74
N LEU A 300 9.89 -14.26 -5.31
CA LEU A 300 11.21 -14.88 -5.31
C LEU A 300 11.79 -14.97 -6.74
N ASP A 301 10.97 -15.41 -7.71
CA ASP A 301 11.38 -15.47 -9.12
C ASP A 301 11.75 -14.08 -9.67
N ASP A 302 10.95 -13.05 -9.39
CA ASP A 302 11.21 -11.67 -9.80
C ASP A 302 12.46 -11.09 -9.11
N MET A 303 12.64 -11.34 -7.81
CA MET A 303 13.80 -10.86 -7.03
C MET A 303 15.11 -11.50 -7.51
N LYS A 304 15.08 -12.78 -7.82
CA LYS A 304 16.21 -13.49 -8.40
C LYS A 304 16.62 -12.85 -9.74
N LEU A 305 15.66 -12.65 -10.65
CA LEU A 305 15.90 -12.03 -11.94
C LEU A 305 16.48 -10.61 -11.81
N ILE A 306 15.96 -9.80 -10.88
CA ILE A 306 16.46 -8.45 -10.62
C ILE A 306 17.90 -8.52 -10.06
N GLY A 307 18.19 -9.43 -9.14
CA GLY A 307 19.52 -9.62 -8.57
C GLY A 307 20.58 -10.05 -9.58
N GLU A 308 20.21 -10.86 -10.57
CA GLU A 308 21.08 -11.27 -11.66
C GLU A 308 21.34 -10.15 -12.69
N THR A 309 20.37 -9.25 -12.86
CA THR A 309 20.41 -8.23 -13.92
C THR A 309 20.99 -6.89 -13.45
N VAL A 310 20.84 -6.54 -12.16
CA VAL A 310 21.16 -5.22 -11.63
C VAL A 310 22.08 -5.32 -10.42
N GLN A 311 23.30 -4.79 -10.56
CA GLN A 311 24.31 -4.75 -9.50
C GLN A 311 24.23 -3.48 -8.65
N ASP A 312 23.75 -2.37 -9.22
CA ASP A 312 23.59 -1.10 -8.50
C ASP A 312 22.43 -1.17 -7.52
N GLY A 313 22.70 -0.86 -6.26
CA GLY A 313 21.74 -0.98 -5.16
C GLY A 313 20.55 -0.02 -5.28
N HIS A 314 20.77 1.19 -5.79
CA HIS A 314 19.68 2.16 -6.00
C HIS A 314 18.76 1.72 -7.14
N MET A 315 19.36 1.29 -8.27
CA MET A 315 18.62 0.77 -9.42
C MET A 315 17.86 -0.49 -9.06
N LYS A 316 18.49 -1.42 -8.32
CA LYS A 316 17.84 -2.64 -7.80
C LYS A 316 16.57 -2.30 -7.02
N ARG A 317 16.65 -1.34 -6.10
CA ARG A 317 15.50 -0.91 -5.31
C ARG A 317 14.37 -0.33 -6.17
N MET A 318 14.70 0.53 -7.13
CA MET A 318 13.71 1.08 -8.06
C MET A 318 13.03 -0.01 -8.87
N MET A 319 13.79 -0.99 -9.37
CA MET A 319 13.24 -2.11 -10.14
C MET A 319 12.34 -3.00 -9.28
N ILE A 320 12.72 -3.29 -8.03
CA ILE A 320 11.87 -4.04 -7.08
C ILE A 320 10.53 -3.31 -6.88
N ALA A 321 10.57 -2.01 -6.60
CA ALA A 321 9.36 -1.21 -6.39
C ALA A 321 8.47 -1.16 -7.65
N ARG A 322 9.06 -1.01 -8.84
CA ARG A 322 8.34 -0.96 -10.12
C ARG A 322 7.73 -2.30 -10.51
N LYS A 323 8.47 -3.40 -10.31
CA LYS A 323 8.02 -4.76 -10.65
C LYS A 323 6.90 -5.21 -9.73
N GLY A 324 7.01 -4.87 -8.46
CA GLY A 324 6.04 -5.18 -7.42
C GLY A 324 4.78 -4.30 -7.46
N GLY A 325 4.14 -4.18 -6.29
CA GLY A 325 2.95 -3.35 -6.07
C GLY A 325 1.67 -3.94 -6.65
N LEU A 326 0.76 -3.05 -6.96
CA LEU A 326 -0.62 -3.35 -7.38
C LEU A 326 -0.86 -2.94 -8.83
N SER A 327 -1.81 -3.58 -9.47
CA SER A 327 -2.28 -3.24 -10.82
C SER A 327 -3.80 -3.03 -10.81
N ALA A 328 -4.25 -1.79 -10.61
CA ALA A 328 -5.67 -1.45 -10.75
C ALA A 328 -6.17 -1.72 -12.18
N LEU A 329 -5.34 -1.39 -13.17
CA LEU A 329 -5.65 -1.68 -14.58
C LEU A 329 -5.80 -3.18 -14.83
N GLY A 330 -4.93 -4.02 -14.24
CA GLY A 330 -5.04 -5.47 -14.36
C GLY A 330 -6.33 -6.01 -13.74
N PHE A 331 -6.75 -5.46 -12.60
CA PHE A 331 -8.01 -5.80 -11.96
C PHE A 331 -9.20 -5.42 -12.86
N THR A 332 -9.32 -4.15 -13.26
CA THR A 332 -10.43 -3.69 -14.12
C THR A 332 -10.49 -4.41 -15.46
N ALA A 333 -9.36 -4.59 -16.11
CA ALA A 333 -9.29 -5.32 -17.38
C ALA A 333 -9.72 -6.78 -17.24
N SER A 334 -9.44 -7.44 -16.12
CA SER A 334 -9.87 -8.83 -15.91
C SER A 334 -11.38 -8.94 -15.66
N VAL A 335 -11.99 -7.99 -14.94
CA VAL A 335 -13.44 -7.95 -14.74
C VAL A 335 -14.17 -7.69 -16.06
N LEU A 336 -13.75 -6.68 -16.81
CA LEU A 336 -14.34 -6.35 -18.10
C LEU A 336 -14.15 -7.49 -19.12
N GLY A 337 -12.96 -8.07 -19.15
CA GLY A 337 -12.63 -9.18 -20.05
C GLY A 337 -13.49 -10.42 -19.78
N GLU A 338 -13.72 -10.77 -18.51
CA GLU A 338 -14.63 -11.88 -18.17
C GLU A 338 -16.07 -11.59 -18.60
N THR A 339 -16.57 -10.38 -18.31
CA THR A 339 -17.94 -9.98 -18.69
C THR A 339 -18.12 -10.05 -20.21
N MET A 340 -17.16 -9.53 -20.98
CA MET A 340 -17.19 -9.60 -22.44
C MET A 340 -17.13 -11.05 -22.96
N LEU A 341 -16.27 -11.88 -22.38
CA LEU A 341 -16.13 -13.27 -22.78
C LEU A 341 -17.42 -14.06 -22.52
N VAL A 342 -18.00 -13.91 -21.34
CA VAL A 342 -19.25 -14.59 -20.97
C VAL A 342 -20.40 -14.15 -21.89
N ASN A 343 -20.56 -12.84 -22.13
CA ASN A 343 -21.59 -12.32 -23.05
C ASN A 343 -21.38 -12.85 -24.48
N ALA A 344 -20.16 -12.87 -25.00
CA ALA A 344 -19.86 -13.41 -26.30
C ALA A 344 -20.25 -14.91 -26.41
N LEU A 345 -19.96 -15.69 -25.38
CA LEU A 345 -20.34 -17.11 -25.32
C LEU A 345 -21.84 -17.30 -25.29
N TYR A 346 -22.60 -16.45 -24.59
CA TYR A 346 -24.08 -16.50 -24.64
C TYR A 346 -24.63 -16.18 -26.03
N VAL A 347 -24.14 -15.14 -26.69
CA VAL A 347 -24.54 -14.78 -28.07
C VAL A 347 -24.24 -15.91 -29.04
N ILE A 348 -23.07 -16.54 -28.94
CA ILE A 348 -22.71 -17.70 -29.77
C ILE A 348 -23.65 -18.89 -29.50
N ALA A 349 -23.94 -19.19 -28.24
CA ALA A 349 -24.82 -20.27 -27.86
C ALA A 349 -26.27 -20.07 -28.40
N ASP A 350 -26.79 -18.84 -28.31
CA ASP A 350 -28.11 -18.50 -28.84
C ASP A 350 -28.15 -18.54 -30.37
N PHE A 351 -27.09 -18.09 -31.04
CA PHE A 351 -26.96 -18.22 -32.49
C PHE A 351 -26.97 -19.70 -32.94
N ILE A 352 -26.22 -20.56 -32.23
CA ILE A 352 -26.20 -22.01 -32.53
C ILE A 352 -27.58 -22.64 -32.33
N LYS A 353 -28.30 -22.28 -31.24
CA LYS A 353 -29.68 -22.78 -31.00
C LYS A 353 -30.65 -22.33 -32.06
N GLY A 354 -30.47 -21.17 -32.70
CA GLY A 354 -31.32 -20.67 -33.77
C GLY A 354 -31.04 -21.33 -35.14
N ILE A 355 -29.93 -22.06 -35.28
CA ILE A 355 -29.57 -22.81 -36.49
C ILE A 355 -30.05 -24.27 -36.44
N ILE A 356 -30.16 -24.84 -35.23
CA ILE A 356 -30.62 -26.20 -34.98
C ILE A 356 -32.13 -26.20 -34.71
#